data_92f3b7b9fb1d5e7b3f8321508ea60cb8
#
_entry.id   92f3b7b9fb1d5e7b3f8321508ea60cb8
#
_cell.length_a   1.000
_cell.length_b   1.000
_cell.length_c   1.000
_cell.angle_alpha   90.00
_cell.angle_beta   90.00
_cell.angle_gamma   90.00
#
_symmetry.space_group_name_H-M   'P 1'
#
loop_
_entity.id
_entity.type
_entity.pdbx_description
1 polymer ?
#
loop_
_entity_poly.entity_id
_entity_poly.type
_entity_poly.pdbx_seq_one_letter_code
_entity_poly.pdbx_strand_id
1 'polypeptide(L)'
;MPISRRGILVPGATGTLGAALALRLHEQGVAVAVAGRDRASLARVSRACGNAPARAFDAYDLDQCARTVTWAADELGGLDGVVVCVGSTAFGPAESVGDVVAEHLFTINALAPMAFPRAALPVVGPGGVIAAITGVVVDSPPAGMADYSASKAALSTWLRAVRREQRGSGVTVLEIRLPHVETGFAGRAVLGSAPVLPTGLPVAEAVDAIVAALSAGARLVKPGRDAPLDIER
;
A
#
# COMPACT_ATOMS: atom_id res chain seq x y z
N MET A 1 6.68 15.06 14.37
CA MET A 1 8.07 14.57 14.29
C MET A 1 8.56 14.60 12.85
N PRO A 2 9.82 14.94 12.57
CA PRO A 2 10.37 14.77 11.23
C PRO A 2 10.28 13.30 10.80
N ILE A 3 10.01 13.04 9.50
CA ILE A 3 9.86 11.68 8.97
C ILE A 3 11.12 10.83 9.20
N SER A 4 12.29 11.43 9.23
CA SER A 4 13.62 10.80 9.39
C SER A 4 13.86 10.10 10.74
N ARG A 5 12.95 10.19 11.69
CA ARG A 5 13.05 9.51 13.00
C ARG A 5 11.96 8.46 13.21
N ARG A 6 11.29 8.04 12.14
CA ARG A 6 10.18 7.10 12.21
C ARG A 6 10.61 5.69 11.86
N GLY A 7 9.97 4.71 12.52
CA GLY A 7 9.99 3.30 12.13
C GLY A 7 8.78 2.99 11.25
N ILE A 8 8.98 2.60 9.99
CA ILE A 8 7.89 2.33 9.03
C ILE A 8 7.99 0.91 8.47
N LEU A 9 6.90 0.15 8.58
CA LEU A 9 6.73 -1.13 7.90
C LEU A 9 6.16 -0.90 6.49
N VAL A 10 6.76 -1.55 5.49
CA VAL A 10 6.29 -1.55 4.09
C VAL A 10 5.92 -2.97 3.65
N PRO A 11 4.66 -3.44 3.86
CA PRO A 11 4.16 -4.67 3.28
C PRO A 11 3.97 -4.52 1.77
N GLY A 12 4.42 -5.50 0.98
CA GLY A 12 4.44 -5.44 -0.48
C GLY A 12 5.72 -4.83 -1.06
N ALA A 13 6.79 -4.75 -0.26
CA ALA A 13 8.09 -4.22 -0.67
C ALA A 13 8.80 -5.03 -1.78
N THR A 14 8.31 -6.20 -2.14
CA THR A 14 8.83 -6.97 -3.29
C THR A 14 8.25 -6.53 -4.64
N GLY A 15 7.20 -5.72 -4.64
CA GLY A 15 6.64 -5.07 -5.84
C GLY A 15 7.42 -3.81 -6.21
N THR A 16 7.34 -3.39 -7.48
CA THR A 16 8.09 -2.23 -8.00
C THR A 16 7.85 -0.96 -7.17
N LEU A 17 6.59 -0.63 -6.89
CA LEU A 17 6.25 0.59 -6.13
C LEU A 17 6.68 0.48 -4.66
N GLY A 18 6.42 -0.66 -4.01
CA GLY A 18 6.80 -0.87 -2.60
C GLY A 18 8.32 -0.88 -2.39
N ALA A 19 9.08 -1.45 -3.33
CA ALA A 19 10.55 -1.44 -3.29
C ALA A 19 11.09 -0.01 -3.42
N ALA A 20 10.59 0.75 -4.40
CA ALA A 20 10.99 2.13 -4.61
C ALA A 20 10.63 3.03 -3.43
N LEU A 21 9.44 2.82 -2.83
CA LEU A 21 9.02 3.55 -1.63
C LEU A 21 9.92 3.24 -0.42
N ALA A 22 10.20 1.96 -0.17
CA ALA A 22 11.08 1.56 0.93
C ALA A 22 12.48 2.18 0.81
N LEU A 23 13.05 2.14 -0.41
CA LEU A 23 14.33 2.77 -0.69
C LEU A 23 14.29 4.29 -0.47
N ARG A 24 13.27 4.96 -0.99
CA ARG A 24 13.13 6.42 -0.85
C ARG A 24 12.95 6.86 0.61
N LEU A 25 12.20 6.10 1.41
CA LEU A 25 12.08 6.34 2.85
C LEU A 25 13.43 6.16 3.56
N HIS A 26 14.16 5.09 3.23
CA HIS A 26 15.50 4.83 3.77
C HIS A 26 16.49 5.96 3.43
N GLU A 27 16.51 6.46 2.20
CA GLU A 27 17.34 7.59 1.77
C GLU A 27 17.05 8.88 2.55
N GLN A 28 15.83 9.03 3.07
CA GLN A 28 15.44 10.14 3.95
C GLN A 28 15.70 9.88 5.43
N GLY A 29 16.41 8.80 5.77
CA GLY A 29 16.77 8.45 7.13
C GLY A 29 15.65 7.81 7.96
N VAL A 30 14.60 7.30 7.28
CA VAL A 30 13.55 6.52 7.94
C VAL A 30 14.06 5.11 8.21
N ALA A 31 13.86 4.60 9.41
CA ALA A 31 14.08 3.19 9.72
C ALA A 31 12.96 2.36 9.10
N VAL A 32 13.28 1.54 8.08
CA VAL A 32 12.28 0.74 7.38
C VAL A 32 12.38 -0.74 7.74
N ALA A 33 11.24 -1.40 7.92
CA ALA A 33 11.11 -2.84 7.86
C ALA A 33 10.36 -3.21 6.58
N VAL A 34 10.85 -4.20 5.85
CA VAL A 34 10.29 -4.59 4.56
C VAL A 34 9.65 -5.98 4.63
N ALA A 35 8.46 -6.10 4.07
CA ALA A 35 7.77 -7.38 4.04
C ALA A 35 7.22 -7.70 2.64
N GLY A 36 7.24 -8.99 2.27
CA GLY A 36 6.79 -9.41 0.95
C GLY A 36 6.82 -10.92 0.78
N ARG A 37 6.27 -11.42 -0.32
CA ARG A 37 6.11 -12.84 -0.59
C ARG A 37 7.41 -13.51 -1.06
N ASP A 38 8.08 -12.90 -2.02
CA ASP A 38 9.27 -13.46 -2.67
C ASP A 38 10.55 -13.17 -1.87
N ARG A 39 11.14 -14.22 -1.30
CA ARG A 39 12.31 -14.12 -0.42
C ARG A 39 13.54 -13.54 -1.12
N ALA A 40 13.75 -13.86 -2.41
CA ALA A 40 14.91 -13.37 -3.15
C ALA A 40 14.82 -11.88 -3.45
N SER A 41 13.65 -11.42 -3.90
CA SER A 41 13.36 -10.00 -4.08
C SER A 41 13.43 -9.23 -2.75
N LEU A 42 12.89 -9.83 -1.68
CA LEU A 42 12.91 -9.23 -0.34
C LEU A 42 14.35 -9.00 0.16
N ALA A 43 15.23 -9.99 -0.02
CA ALA A 43 16.65 -9.86 0.33
C ALA A 43 17.36 -8.76 -0.50
N ARG A 44 16.98 -8.55 -1.77
CA ARG A 44 17.52 -7.43 -2.58
C ARG A 44 17.09 -6.08 -2.02
N VAL A 45 15.79 -5.93 -1.70
CA VAL A 45 15.26 -4.68 -1.14
C VAL A 45 15.87 -4.39 0.24
N SER A 46 15.97 -5.40 1.11
CA SER A 46 16.63 -5.27 2.42
C SER A 46 18.05 -4.73 2.28
N ARG A 47 18.87 -5.31 1.40
CA ARG A 47 20.24 -4.83 1.17
C ARG A 47 20.28 -3.39 0.62
N ALA A 48 19.39 -3.04 -0.31
CA ALA A 48 19.29 -1.69 -0.85
C ALA A 48 18.91 -0.65 0.22
N CYS A 49 18.16 -1.07 1.23
CA CYS A 49 17.78 -0.26 2.39
C CYS A 49 18.72 -0.45 3.60
N GLY A 50 20.04 -0.65 3.38
CA GLY A 50 21.03 -0.73 4.45
C GLY A 50 20.90 -1.99 5.32
N ASN A 51 20.50 -3.13 4.76
CA ASN A 51 20.15 -4.37 5.46
C ASN A 51 18.95 -4.22 6.40
N ALA A 52 17.94 -3.49 5.96
CA ALA A 52 16.68 -3.32 6.69
C ALA A 52 16.08 -4.67 7.12
N PRO A 53 15.47 -4.77 8.31
CA PRO A 53 14.72 -5.95 8.72
C PRO A 53 13.75 -6.42 7.64
N ALA A 54 13.74 -7.72 7.35
CA ALA A 54 13.00 -8.28 6.21
C ALA A 54 12.25 -9.55 6.61
N ARG A 55 10.94 -9.59 6.35
CA ARG A 55 10.07 -10.72 6.69
C ARG A 55 9.22 -11.18 5.51
N ALA A 56 9.28 -12.48 5.22
CA ALA A 56 8.35 -13.09 4.28
C ALA A 56 6.98 -13.32 4.94
N PHE A 57 5.90 -13.10 4.17
CA PHE A 57 4.54 -13.39 4.61
C PHE A 57 3.67 -13.88 3.45
N ASP A 58 2.62 -14.62 3.80
CA ASP A 58 1.54 -14.99 2.90
C ASP A 58 0.34 -14.07 3.15
N ALA A 59 -0.14 -13.39 2.11
CA ALA A 59 -1.30 -12.51 2.19
C ALA A 59 -2.64 -13.25 2.40
N TYR A 60 -2.67 -14.56 2.20
CA TYR A 60 -3.83 -15.39 2.55
C TYR A 60 -3.89 -15.75 4.05
N ASP A 61 -2.76 -15.68 4.76
CA ASP A 61 -2.70 -15.83 6.21
C ASP A 61 -2.79 -14.44 6.87
N LEU A 62 -4.03 -14.04 7.21
CA LEU A 62 -4.28 -12.73 7.82
C LEU A 62 -3.65 -12.59 9.20
N ASP A 63 -3.51 -13.69 9.94
CA ASP A 63 -2.80 -13.70 11.21
C ASP A 63 -1.30 -13.49 11.01
N GLN A 64 -0.71 -14.05 9.96
CA GLN A 64 0.68 -13.77 9.59
C GLN A 64 0.88 -12.31 9.20
N CYS A 65 -0.09 -11.70 8.49
CA CYS A 65 -0.07 -10.26 8.21
C CYS A 65 -0.04 -9.44 9.51
N ALA A 66 -0.90 -9.77 10.48
CA ALA A 66 -0.93 -9.12 11.80
C ALA A 66 0.38 -9.32 12.58
N ARG A 67 0.89 -10.56 12.67
CA ARG A 67 2.18 -10.86 13.33
C ARG A 67 3.37 -10.18 12.69
N THR A 68 3.29 -9.84 11.41
CA THR A 68 4.35 -9.07 10.72
C THR A 68 4.44 -7.64 11.25
N VAL A 69 3.34 -7.06 11.71
CA VAL A 69 3.35 -5.73 12.34
C VAL A 69 4.05 -5.76 13.71
N THR A 70 3.71 -6.72 14.56
CA THR A 70 4.37 -6.89 15.86
C THR A 70 5.87 -7.11 15.69
N TRP A 71 6.25 -8.02 14.78
CA TRP A 71 7.64 -8.26 14.44
C TRP A 71 8.36 -6.98 13.99
N ALA A 72 7.75 -6.16 13.13
CA ALA A 72 8.38 -4.92 12.66
C ALA A 72 8.56 -3.92 13.80
N ALA A 73 7.61 -3.84 14.73
CA ALA A 73 7.73 -3.01 15.92
C ALA A 73 8.92 -3.44 16.81
N ASP A 74 9.10 -4.75 16.99
CA ASP A 74 10.23 -5.31 17.77
C ASP A 74 11.57 -5.01 17.10
N GLU A 75 11.69 -5.26 15.77
CA GLU A 75 12.94 -5.04 15.03
C GLU A 75 13.35 -3.58 14.93
N LEU A 76 12.39 -2.66 14.88
CA LEU A 76 12.64 -1.22 14.76
C LEU A 76 12.71 -0.51 16.13
N GLY A 77 12.48 -1.23 17.23
CA GLY A 77 12.39 -0.63 18.56
C GLY A 77 11.19 0.30 18.73
N GLY A 78 10.14 0.08 17.97
CA GLY A 78 8.90 0.85 17.91
C GLY A 78 8.40 1.00 16.47
N LEU A 79 7.10 1.26 16.29
CA LEU A 79 6.49 1.42 14.98
C LEU A 79 5.70 2.73 14.93
N ASP A 80 6.10 3.62 14.04
CA ASP A 80 5.41 4.89 13.81
C ASP A 80 4.45 4.83 12.60
N GLY A 81 4.52 3.77 11.80
CA GLY A 81 3.55 3.63 10.72
C GLY A 81 3.67 2.37 9.87
N VAL A 82 2.63 2.17 9.08
CA VAL A 82 2.57 1.13 8.06
C VAL A 82 2.10 1.71 6.73
N VAL A 83 2.79 1.39 5.64
CA VAL A 83 2.40 1.79 4.28
C VAL A 83 2.22 0.54 3.43
N VAL A 84 0.97 0.13 3.23
CA VAL A 84 0.63 -1.13 2.57
C VAL A 84 0.63 -0.97 1.05
N CYS A 85 1.55 -1.68 0.38
CA CYS A 85 1.73 -1.72 -1.07
C CYS A 85 1.30 -3.07 -1.69
N VAL A 86 0.53 -3.87 -0.96
CA VAL A 86 0.03 -5.18 -1.43
C VAL A 86 -1.12 -4.98 -2.41
N GLY A 87 -1.13 -5.75 -3.49
CA GLY A 87 -2.23 -5.73 -4.45
C GLY A 87 -2.07 -6.73 -5.59
N SER A 88 -3.20 -7.07 -6.21
CA SER A 88 -3.33 -7.91 -7.39
C SER A 88 -4.39 -7.33 -8.31
N THR A 89 -4.37 -7.67 -9.60
CA THR A 89 -5.36 -7.20 -10.59
C THR A 89 -5.83 -8.33 -11.47
N ALA A 90 -7.03 -8.17 -12.04
CA ALA A 90 -7.61 -9.02 -13.07
C ALA A 90 -8.38 -8.16 -14.06
N PHE A 91 -8.51 -8.65 -15.29
CA PHE A 91 -9.25 -8.02 -16.38
C PHE A 91 -10.20 -9.03 -17.00
N GLY A 92 -11.40 -8.59 -17.33
CA GLY A 92 -12.44 -9.37 -17.99
C GLY A 92 -13.84 -8.86 -17.63
N PRO A 93 -14.85 -9.16 -18.46
CA PRO A 93 -16.24 -8.86 -18.13
C PRO A 93 -16.67 -9.67 -16.89
N ALA A 94 -17.59 -9.15 -16.10
CA ALA A 94 -17.97 -9.71 -14.81
C ALA A 94 -18.39 -11.18 -14.87
N GLU A 95 -19.11 -11.57 -15.93
CA GLU A 95 -19.54 -12.95 -16.16
C GLU A 95 -18.39 -13.93 -16.45
N SER A 96 -17.19 -13.43 -16.75
CA SER A 96 -15.99 -14.25 -17.00
C SER A 96 -15.06 -14.36 -15.81
N VAL A 97 -15.31 -13.60 -14.73
CA VAL A 97 -14.52 -13.66 -13.50
C VAL A 97 -15.14 -14.72 -12.58
N GLY A 98 -14.47 -15.87 -12.45
CA GLY A 98 -14.92 -16.93 -11.53
C GLY A 98 -14.67 -16.57 -10.06
N ASP A 99 -15.43 -17.21 -9.16
CA ASP A 99 -15.40 -16.95 -7.71
C ASP A 99 -13.99 -17.03 -7.11
N VAL A 100 -13.16 -17.97 -7.55
CA VAL A 100 -11.77 -18.12 -7.09
C VAL A 100 -10.93 -16.86 -7.36
N VAL A 101 -11.12 -16.22 -8.51
CA VAL A 101 -10.42 -14.96 -8.85
C VAL A 101 -11.00 -13.80 -8.03
N ALA A 102 -12.31 -13.74 -7.87
CA ALA A 102 -12.97 -12.73 -7.04
C ALA A 102 -12.47 -12.83 -5.58
N GLU A 103 -12.48 -14.03 -4.99
CA GLU A 103 -11.95 -14.28 -3.63
C GLU A 103 -10.47 -13.89 -3.51
N HIS A 104 -9.65 -14.23 -4.51
CA HIS A 104 -8.25 -13.79 -4.57
C HIS A 104 -8.15 -12.26 -4.52
N LEU A 105 -8.91 -11.56 -5.36
CA LEU A 105 -8.86 -10.08 -5.41
C LEU A 105 -9.30 -9.46 -4.08
N PHE A 106 -10.37 -9.94 -3.46
CA PHE A 106 -10.80 -9.44 -2.16
C PHE A 106 -9.80 -9.74 -1.06
N THR A 107 -9.21 -10.93 -1.05
CA THR A 107 -8.18 -11.28 -0.08
C THR A 107 -6.96 -10.39 -0.21
N ILE A 108 -6.42 -10.23 -1.42
CA ILE A 108 -5.16 -9.52 -1.65
C ILE A 108 -5.33 -7.99 -1.64
N ASN A 109 -6.48 -7.47 -2.09
CA ASN A 109 -6.68 -6.02 -2.21
C ASN A 109 -7.45 -5.39 -1.03
N ALA A 110 -8.14 -6.20 -0.21
CA ALA A 110 -8.93 -5.71 0.90
C ALA A 110 -8.53 -6.37 2.22
N LEU A 111 -8.73 -7.68 2.38
CA LEU A 111 -8.58 -8.35 3.68
C LEU A 111 -7.14 -8.26 4.21
N ALA A 112 -6.15 -8.64 3.40
CA ALA A 112 -4.75 -8.54 3.80
C ALA A 112 -4.30 -7.09 4.03
N PRO A 113 -4.58 -6.11 3.12
CA PRO A 113 -4.30 -4.70 3.38
C PRO A 113 -4.98 -4.12 4.61
N MET A 114 -6.14 -4.63 5.04
CA MET A 114 -6.80 -4.22 6.28
C MET A 114 -6.17 -4.87 7.53
N ALA A 115 -5.63 -6.09 7.40
CA ALA A 115 -5.05 -6.83 8.54
C ALA A 115 -3.81 -6.10 9.11
N PHE A 116 -2.93 -5.58 8.26
CA PHE A 116 -1.76 -4.80 8.69
C PHE A 116 -2.15 -3.54 9.49
N PRO A 117 -2.98 -2.61 8.95
CA PRO A 117 -3.43 -1.45 9.70
C PRO A 117 -4.16 -1.81 10.99
N ARG A 118 -5.05 -2.81 10.96
CA ARG A 118 -5.79 -3.25 12.15
C ARG A 118 -4.85 -3.67 13.29
N ALA A 119 -3.76 -4.37 12.96
CA ALA A 119 -2.75 -4.76 13.94
C ALA A 119 -1.84 -3.57 14.35
N ALA A 120 -1.65 -2.58 13.47
CA ALA A 120 -0.82 -1.42 13.73
C ALA A 120 -1.51 -0.35 14.60
N LEU A 121 -2.82 -0.19 14.49
CA LEU A 121 -3.59 0.83 15.23
C LEU A 121 -3.34 0.84 16.75
N PRO A 122 -3.24 -0.32 17.45
CA PRO A 122 -2.97 -0.32 18.89
C PRO A 122 -1.53 0.05 19.28
N VAL A 123 -0.58 -0.02 18.34
CA VAL A 123 0.87 0.16 18.61
C VAL A 123 1.43 1.46 18.04
N VAL A 124 0.76 2.04 17.03
CA VAL A 124 1.15 3.32 16.44
C VAL A 124 0.57 4.46 17.27
N GLY A 125 1.45 5.28 17.84
CA GLY A 125 1.07 6.41 18.70
C GLY A 125 0.76 7.70 17.94
N PRO A 126 0.44 8.79 18.68
CA PRO A 126 0.22 10.10 18.11
C PRO A 126 1.37 10.58 17.21
N GLY A 127 1.04 11.15 16.08
CA GLY A 127 2.01 11.53 15.03
C GLY A 127 2.34 10.40 14.07
N GLY A 128 1.88 9.17 14.32
CA GLY A 128 2.07 8.03 13.44
C GLY A 128 1.13 8.01 12.25
N VAL A 129 1.33 7.03 11.34
CA VAL A 129 0.60 6.95 10.06
C VAL A 129 0.19 5.53 9.70
N ILE A 130 -1.05 5.39 9.26
CA ILE A 130 -1.59 4.20 8.63
C ILE A 130 -1.90 4.56 7.17
N ALA A 131 -1.24 3.90 6.23
CA ALA A 131 -1.42 4.20 4.80
C ALA A 131 -1.64 2.92 3.98
N ALA A 132 -2.49 3.01 2.95
CA ALA A 132 -2.66 1.93 1.99
C ALA A 132 -2.99 2.46 0.59
N ILE A 133 -2.56 1.68 -0.43
CA ILE A 133 -2.77 2.01 -1.84
C ILE A 133 -4.10 1.40 -2.32
N THR A 134 -5.00 2.28 -2.77
CA THR A 134 -6.26 1.90 -3.42
C THR A 134 -6.14 2.03 -4.95
N GLY A 135 -6.43 3.16 -5.52
CA GLY A 135 -6.37 3.45 -6.96
C GLY A 135 -7.60 4.23 -7.43
N VAL A 136 -7.48 4.88 -8.57
CA VAL A 136 -8.57 5.68 -9.19
C VAL A 136 -9.81 4.87 -9.53
N VAL A 137 -9.68 3.56 -9.61
CA VAL A 137 -10.79 2.62 -9.88
C VAL A 137 -11.88 2.64 -8.81
N VAL A 138 -11.58 3.23 -7.63
CA VAL A 138 -12.60 3.40 -6.57
C VAL A 138 -13.57 4.55 -6.86
N ASP A 139 -13.16 5.52 -7.67
CA ASP A 139 -13.97 6.67 -8.06
C ASP A 139 -14.61 6.46 -9.44
N SER A 140 -13.90 5.78 -10.35
CA SER A 140 -14.32 5.55 -11.73
C SER A 140 -13.98 4.10 -12.14
N PRO A 141 -14.81 3.12 -11.77
CA PRO A 141 -14.58 1.73 -12.10
C PRO A 141 -14.65 1.52 -13.63
N PRO A 142 -13.58 1.03 -14.30
CA PRO A 142 -13.61 0.77 -15.72
C PRO A 142 -14.41 -0.52 -16.03
N ALA A 143 -15.02 -0.59 -17.23
CA ALA A 143 -15.54 -1.84 -17.74
C ALA A 143 -14.45 -2.91 -17.79
N GLY A 144 -14.78 -4.16 -17.47
CA GLY A 144 -13.83 -5.26 -17.41
C GLY A 144 -12.93 -5.28 -16.17
N MET A 145 -13.25 -4.49 -15.14
CA MET A 145 -12.51 -4.46 -13.86
C MET A 145 -13.46 -4.44 -12.65
N ALA A 146 -14.63 -5.05 -12.75
CA ALA A 146 -15.67 -4.97 -11.72
C ALA A 146 -15.15 -5.48 -10.35
N ASP A 147 -14.67 -6.71 -10.27
CA ASP A 147 -14.22 -7.34 -9.03
C ASP A 147 -12.95 -6.67 -8.46
N TYR A 148 -12.03 -6.29 -9.34
CA TYR A 148 -10.86 -5.51 -8.93
C TYR A 148 -11.28 -4.17 -8.31
N SER A 149 -12.15 -3.43 -8.97
CA SER A 149 -12.62 -2.13 -8.48
C SER A 149 -13.39 -2.27 -7.16
N ALA A 150 -14.27 -3.29 -7.07
CA ALA A 150 -15.01 -3.59 -5.85
C ALA A 150 -14.07 -3.92 -4.67
N SER A 151 -13.03 -4.74 -4.90
CA SER A 151 -12.05 -5.08 -3.87
C SER A 151 -11.26 -3.85 -3.38
N LYS A 152 -10.88 -2.94 -4.27
CA LYS A 152 -10.22 -1.67 -3.91
C LYS A 152 -11.17 -0.69 -3.23
N ALA A 153 -12.45 -0.66 -3.63
CA ALA A 153 -13.48 0.16 -3.00
C ALA A 153 -13.78 -0.31 -1.56
N ALA A 154 -13.73 -1.62 -1.29
CA ALA A 154 -13.85 -2.15 0.06
C ALA A 154 -12.75 -1.59 0.98
N LEU A 155 -11.49 -1.63 0.56
CA LEU A 155 -10.37 -1.04 1.32
C LEU A 155 -10.55 0.48 1.50
N SER A 156 -10.93 1.21 0.45
CA SER A 156 -11.17 2.66 0.51
C SER A 156 -12.24 3.01 1.55
N THR A 157 -13.35 2.27 1.54
CA THR A 157 -14.45 2.50 2.49
C THR A 157 -13.99 2.21 3.92
N TRP A 158 -13.22 1.13 4.14
CA TRP A 158 -12.66 0.80 5.43
C TRP A 158 -11.72 1.89 5.95
N LEU A 159 -10.77 2.37 5.12
CA LEU A 159 -9.86 3.46 5.49
C LEU A 159 -10.63 4.74 5.88
N ARG A 160 -11.72 5.07 5.19
CA ARG A 160 -12.57 6.23 5.54
C ARG A 160 -13.26 6.07 6.89
N ALA A 161 -13.71 4.85 7.23
CA ALA A 161 -14.31 4.56 8.53
C ALA A 161 -13.25 4.68 9.64
N VAL A 162 -12.10 4.03 9.49
CA VAL A 162 -10.99 4.08 10.47
C VAL A 162 -10.49 5.51 10.67
N ARG A 163 -10.42 6.32 9.62
CA ARG A 163 -10.07 7.74 9.75
C ARG A 163 -11.02 8.50 10.66
N ARG A 164 -12.32 8.15 10.66
CA ARG A 164 -13.30 8.75 11.58
C ARG A 164 -13.12 8.26 13.01
N GLU A 165 -12.80 6.97 13.19
CA GLU A 165 -12.53 6.37 14.50
C GLU A 165 -11.26 6.96 15.12
N GLN A 166 -10.25 7.28 14.30
CA GLN A 166 -8.98 7.84 14.76
C GLN A 166 -9.00 9.37 14.95
N ARG A 167 -10.17 10.03 14.86
CA ARG A 167 -10.28 11.46 15.19
C ARG A 167 -9.89 11.70 16.65
N GLY A 168 -8.85 12.52 16.84
CA GLY A 168 -8.35 12.86 18.17
C GLY A 168 -7.26 11.93 18.71
N SER A 169 -6.97 10.78 18.07
CA SER A 169 -5.85 9.90 18.47
C SER A 169 -4.47 10.46 18.10
N GLY A 170 -4.44 11.41 17.17
CA GLY A 170 -3.19 11.90 16.57
C GLY A 170 -2.59 10.99 15.51
N VAL A 171 -3.22 9.87 15.17
CA VAL A 171 -2.82 8.96 14.08
C VAL A 171 -3.40 9.42 12.76
N THR A 172 -2.56 9.57 11.74
CA THR A 172 -2.98 9.90 10.38
C THR A 172 -3.39 8.63 9.64
N VAL A 173 -4.56 8.63 9.01
CA VAL A 173 -4.97 7.55 8.09
C VAL A 173 -4.98 8.09 6.66
N LEU A 174 -3.97 7.69 5.88
CA LEU A 174 -3.73 8.12 4.51
C LEU A 174 -4.24 7.08 3.51
N GLU A 175 -5.11 7.48 2.62
CA GLU A 175 -5.48 6.73 1.43
C GLU A 175 -4.68 7.22 0.22
N ILE A 176 -4.10 6.28 -0.55
CA ILE A 176 -3.28 6.59 -1.71
C ILE A 176 -4.00 6.08 -2.97
N ARG A 177 -4.70 6.98 -3.70
CA ARG A 177 -5.43 6.69 -4.94
C ARG A 177 -4.57 7.04 -6.14
N LEU A 178 -3.70 6.12 -6.55
CA LEU A 178 -2.86 6.33 -7.71
C LEU A 178 -3.63 6.09 -9.03
N PRO A 179 -3.32 6.84 -10.09
CA PRO A 179 -3.67 6.46 -11.45
C PRO A 179 -2.84 5.24 -11.89
N HIS A 180 -2.86 4.93 -13.19
CA HIS A 180 -1.89 3.99 -13.75
C HIS A 180 -0.46 4.47 -13.46
N VAL A 181 0.38 3.59 -12.91
CA VAL A 181 1.80 3.83 -12.63
C VAL A 181 2.63 2.78 -13.38
N GLU A 182 3.71 3.19 -14.00
CA GLU A 182 4.58 2.34 -14.84
C GLU A 182 5.40 1.34 -14.01
N THR A 183 4.68 0.42 -13.35
CA THR A 183 5.24 -0.61 -12.48
C THR A 183 5.27 -2.00 -13.12
N GLY A 184 4.67 -2.16 -14.30
CA GLY A 184 4.36 -3.46 -14.91
C GLY A 184 3.27 -4.23 -14.14
N PHE A 185 2.51 -3.59 -13.25
CA PHE A 185 1.47 -4.23 -12.44
C PHE A 185 0.35 -4.82 -13.30
N ALA A 186 -0.11 -4.09 -14.31
CA ALA A 186 -1.16 -4.54 -15.21
C ALA A 186 -0.77 -5.80 -16.01
N GLY A 187 0.52 -5.94 -16.36
CA GLY A 187 1.04 -7.14 -17.04
C GLY A 187 1.18 -8.38 -16.16
N ARG A 188 0.89 -8.27 -14.86
CA ARG A 188 0.89 -9.39 -13.89
C ARG A 188 -0.52 -9.74 -13.41
N ALA A 189 -1.53 -9.45 -14.22
CA ALA A 189 -2.92 -9.79 -13.91
C ALA A 189 -3.09 -11.30 -13.70
N VAL A 190 -3.89 -11.69 -12.71
CA VAL A 190 -4.18 -13.11 -12.41
C VAL A 190 -5.23 -13.70 -13.36
N LEU A 191 -5.96 -12.85 -14.08
CA LEU A 191 -6.89 -13.21 -15.12
C LEU A 191 -6.90 -12.12 -16.20
N GLY A 192 -7.01 -12.52 -17.46
CA GLY A 192 -7.14 -11.63 -18.61
C GLY A 192 -5.90 -10.82 -18.90
N SER A 193 -6.05 -9.85 -19.79
CA SER A 193 -4.98 -8.94 -20.19
C SER A 193 -5.46 -7.49 -20.05
N ALA A 194 -4.54 -6.62 -19.65
CA ALA A 194 -4.85 -5.20 -19.58
C ALA A 194 -5.31 -4.66 -20.97
N PRO A 195 -6.32 -3.79 -21.01
CA PRO A 195 -6.60 -3.01 -22.20
C PRO A 195 -5.40 -2.09 -22.52
N VAL A 196 -5.45 -1.42 -23.67
CA VAL A 196 -4.48 -0.36 -23.94
C VAL A 196 -4.65 0.73 -22.89
N LEU A 197 -3.67 0.87 -22.02
CA LEU A 197 -3.66 1.90 -21.00
C LEU A 197 -2.97 3.17 -21.53
N PRO A 198 -3.39 4.35 -21.09
CA PRO A 198 -2.61 5.56 -21.35
C PRO A 198 -1.23 5.46 -20.67
N THR A 199 -0.29 6.27 -21.12
CA THR A 199 1.02 6.40 -20.45
C THR A 199 0.80 6.67 -18.97
N GLY A 200 1.38 5.83 -18.13
CA GLY A 200 1.22 5.91 -16.69
C GLY A 200 2.16 6.93 -16.04
N LEU A 201 1.89 7.21 -14.78
CA LEU A 201 2.77 8.03 -13.96
C LEU A 201 4.12 7.30 -13.74
N PRO A 202 5.27 7.98 -13.87
CA PRO A 202 6.55 7.41 -13.48
C PRO A 202 6.57 6.98 -12.01
N VAL A 203 7.23 5.85 -11.71
CA VAL A 203 7.31 5.31 -10.34
C VAL A 203 7.90 6.34 -9.37
N ALA A 204 8.94 7.07 -9.79
CA ALA A 204 9.59 8.07 -8.96
C ALA A 204 8.62 9.18 -8.53
N GLU A 205 7.80 9.70 -9.44
CA GLU A 205 6.83 10.75 -9.16
C GLU A 205 5.73 10.25 -8.19
N ALA A 206 5.24 9.02 -8.38
CA ALA A 206 4.30 8.42 -7.45
C ALA A 206 4.89 8.28 -6.04
N VAL A 207 6.13 7.82 -5.94
CA VAL A 207 6.85 7.65 -4.67
C VAL A 207 7.10 9.00 -3.99
N ASP A 208 7.55 10.00 -4.72
CA ASP A 208 7.80 11.34 -4.18
C ASP A 208 6.51 11.96 -3.62
N ALA A 209 5.39 11.82 -4.31
CA ALA A 209 4.09 12.27 -3.83
C ALA A 209 3.64 11.53 -2.55
N ILE A 210 3.85 10.20 -2.48
CA ILE A 210 3.54 9.42 -1.28
C ILE A 210 4.38 9.90 -0.09
N VAL A 211 5.67 10.08 -0.27
CA VAL A 211 6.59 10.54 0.78
C VAL A 211 6.25 11.96 1.24
N ALA A 212 5.92 12.85 0.31
CA ALA A 212 5.44 14.19 0.64
C ALA A 212 4.14 14.16 1.46
N ALA A 213 3.19 13.28 1.09
CA ALA A 213 1.94 13.09 1.81
C ALA A 213 2.14 12.55 3.23
N LEU A 214 3.03 11.56 3.40
CA LEU A 214 3.42 11.02 4.71
C LEU A 214 4.03 12.11 5.61
N SER A 215 4.90 12.95 5.04
CA SER A 215 5.55 14.06 5.75
C SER A 215 4.56 15.16 6.13
N ALA A 216 3.57 15.43 5.29
CA ALA A 216 2.54 16.45 5.49
C ALA A 216 1.43 16.03 6.44
N GLY A 217 1.37 14.75 6.86
CA GLY A 217 0.24 14.20 7.59
C GLY A 217 -1.07 14.24 6.78
N ALA A 218 -0.97 14.00 5.48
CA ALA A 218 -2.10 14.04 4.56
C ALA A 218 -3.04 12.85 4.75
N ARG A 219 -4.29 13.02 4.36
CA ARG A 219 -5.33 11.97 4.42
C ARG A 219 -5.64 11.32 3.07
N LEU A 220 -5.29 11.99 1.97
CA LEU A 220 -5.56 11.48 0.62
C LEU A 220 -4.49 11.98 -0.35
N VAL A 221 -3.99 11.04 -1.18
CA VAL A 221 -3.30 11.32 -2.44
C VAL A 221 -4.20 10.84 -3.58
N LYS A 222 -4.43 11.67 -4.58
CA LYS A 222 -5.27 11.34 -5.74
C LYS A 222 -4.76 12.07 -6.99
N PRO A 223 -5.22 11.71 -8.21
CA PRO A 223 -4.93 12.50 -9.39
C PRO A 223 -5.32 13.96 -9.21
N GLY A 224 -4.41 14.84 -9.57
CA GLY A 224 -4.62 16.27 -9.51
C GLY A 224 -5.27 16.85 -10.77
N ARG A 225 -5.73 18.10 -10.67
CA ARG A 225 -6.23 18.85 -11.82
C ARG A 225 -5.09 19.57 -12.54
N ASP A 226 -4.17 20.19 -11.77
CA ASP A 226 -3.07 21.02 -12.25
C ASP A 226 -1.70 20.37 -12.01
N ALA A 227 -1.65 19.28 -11.27
CA ALA A 227 -0.47 18.47 -11.01
C ALA A 227 -0.80 16.99 -11.22
N PRO A 228 0.19 16.12 -11.47
CA PRO A 228 -0.07 14.68 -11.61
C PRO A 228 -0.80 14.07 -10.43
N LEU A 229 -0.47 14.52 -9.22
CA LEU A 229 -1.10 14.09 -7.97
C LEU A 229 -1.35 15.29 -7.04
N ASP A 230 -2.55 15.34 -6.45
CA ASP A 230 -2.92 16.25 -5.37
C ASP A 230 -2.79 15.57 -4.01
N ILE A 231 -2.35 16.33 -3.00
CA ILE A 231 -2.19 15.89 -1.61
C ILE A 231 -3.17 16.67 -0.74
N GLU A 232 -4.18 15.97 -0.20
CA GLU A 232 -5.20 16.56 0.67
C GLU A 232 -4.89 16.29 2.16
N ARG A 233 -4.93 17.33 2.98
CA ARG A 233 -4.78 17.26 4.44
C ARG A 233 -6.10 17.03 5.15
#